data_87126b0a6bb7db1fdc3278053566c407
#
_entry.id   87126b0a6bb7db1fdc3278053566c407
#
_cell.length_a   1.000
_cell.length_b   1.000
_cell.length_c   1.000
_cell.angle_alpha   90.00
_cell.angle_beta   90.00
_cell.angle_gamma   90.00
#
_symmetry.space_group_name_H-M   'P 1'
#
loop_
_entity.id
_entity.type
_entity.pdbx_description
1 polymer ?
#
loop_
_entity_poly.entity_id
_entity_poly.type
_entity_poly.pdbx_seq_one_letter_code
_entity_poly.pdbx_strand_id
1 'polypeptide(L)'
;MKNVKLKILVTGGAGFIGSTITDEYIRLGHKVVIVDNFITGKKENLNPKAKFYEADITDVKYITQIFEREKPDVVNHHAAQMDVRKSVAEPVFDAQTNVIGTINLLENSIRQKIKKFIFASSGGVMYGECGKIPPSEKQTPRPLSPYGITKHTVEHYLDYYSETYGLKYVAFRYGNVYGPRQDPHGEAGVVAIFINKILADEPINIFGDGEQMRDYVFVSDIVNASLIALHKGENEIFNIGTGKTKSVNQLFYELAKITGYSQKPVYKPQRTGELFKSSLDVEKSKKNLGWSAKIDFNAGLKETFDYFERNAELARNKNAKQTQNI
;
A
#
# COMPACT_ATOMS: atom_id res chain seq x y z
N MET A 1 21.20 -3.98 20.72
CA MET A 1 20.14 -4.98 20.97
C MET A 1 20.39 -6.17 20.07
N LYS A 2 20.34 -7.42 20.60
CA LYS A 2 20.44 -8.62 19.75
C LYS A 2 19.31 -8.59 18.73
N ASN A 3 19.64 -8.67 17.45
CA ASN A 3 18.68 -8.64 16.35
C ASN A 3 17.85 -9.93 16.40
N VAL A 4 16.72 -9.91 17.12
CA VAL A 4 15.85 -11.08 17.24
C VAL A 4 15.26 -11.37 15.87
N LYS A 5 15.53 -12.55 15.34
CA LYS A 5 14.96 -12.99 14.06
C LYS A 5 13.51 -13.41 14.28
N LEU A 6 12.59 -12.77 13.60
CA LEU A 6 11.16 -13.03 13.66
C LEU A 6 10.71 -13.88 12.47
N LYS A 7 9.63 -14.63 12.65
CA LYS A 7 8.85 -15.19 11.55
C LYS A 7 7.65 -14.26 11.31
N ILE A 8 7.59 -13.68 10.14
CA ILE A 8 6.58 -12.66 9.77
C ILE A 8 5.70 -13.22 8.67
N LEU A 9 4.39 -13.23 8.90
CA LEU A 9 3.40 -13.52 7.88
C LEU A 9 3.00 -12.20 7.21
N VAL A 10 3.22 -12.10 5.90
CA VAL A 10 2.84 -10.94 5.09
C VAL A 10 1.69 -11.36 4.18
N THR A 11 0.51 -10.80 4.39
CA THR A 11 -0.61 -10.98 3.45
C THR A 11 -0.55 -9.89 2.40
N GLY A 12 -0.95 -10.20 1.16
CA GLY A 12 -0.74 -9.27 0.04
C GLY A 12 0.74 -9.14 -0.34
N GLY A 13 1.55 -10.17 -0.01
CA GLY A 13 3.01 -10.15 -0.20
C GLY A 13 3.48 -10.31 -1.65
N ALA A 14 2.59 -10.57 -2.60
CA ALA A 14 2.85 -10.49 -4.04
C ALA A 14 2.42 -9.15 -4.65
N GLY A 15 1.77 -8.28 -3.89
CA GLY A 15 1.38 -6.93 -4.28
C GLY A 15 2.54 -5.92 -4.21
N PHE A 16 2.27 -4.69 -4.60
CA PHE A 16 3.23 -3.57 -4.65
C PHE A 16 3.95 -3.34 -3.31
N ILE A 17 3.20 -2.96 -2.27
CA ILE A 17 3.77 -2.60 -0.97
C ILE A 17 4.25 -3.85 -0.22
N GLY A 18 3.42 -4.91 -0.18
CA GLY A 18 3.72 -6.12 0.57
C GLY A 18 4.97 -6.85 0.10
N SER A 19 5.22 -6.90 -1.21
CA SER A 19 6.43 -7.52 -1.75
C SER A 19 7.71 -6.71 -1.43
N THR A 20 7.62 -5.37 -1.46
CA THR A 20 8.75 -4.50 -1.13
C THR A 20 9.12 -4.62 0.36
N ILE A 21 8.11 -4.70 1.25
CA ILE A 21 8.32 -4.98 2.69
C ILE A 21 8.92 -6.37 2.90
N THR A 22 8.43 -7.38 2.17
CA THR A 22 8.93 -8.76 2.23
C THR A 22 10.42 -8.83 1.92
N ASP A 23 10.86 -8.17 0.85
CA ASP A 23 12.27 -8.14 0.46
C ASP A 23 13.15 -7.59 1.57
N GLU A 24 12.71 -6.51 2.21
CA GLU A 24 13.48 -5.88 3.27
C GLU A 24 13.51 -6.72 4.56
N TYR A 25 12.39 -7.34 4.93
CA TYR A 25 12.37 -8.29 6.05
C TYR A 25 13.35 -9.44 5.84
N ILE A 26 13.39 -10.01 4.63
CA ILE A 26 14.32 -11.09 4.27
C ILE A 26 15.77 -10.58 4.28
N ARG A 27 16.03 -9.38 3.73
CA ARG A 27 17.36 -8.76 3.73
C ARG A 27 17.91 -8.59 5.15
N LEU A 28 17.04 -8.25 6.09
CA LEU A 28 17.38 -8.14 7.52
C LEU A 28 17.45 -9.50 8.24
N GLY A 29 17.18 -10.61 7.53
CA GLY A 29 17.32 -11.99 7.99
C GLY A 29 16.12 -12.51 8.78
N HIS A 30 14.93 -11.90 8.67
CA HIS A 30 13.68 -12.46 9.15
C HIS A 30 13.25 -13.64 8.26
N LYS A 31 12.46 -14.56 8.83
CA LYS A 31 11.75 -15.59 8.05
C LYS A 31 10.41 -15.01 7.61
N VAL A 32 10.13 -15.03 6.31
CA VAL A 32 8.87 -14.49 5.79
C VAL A 32 8.01 -15.59 5.20
N VAL A 33 6.73 -15.55 5.54
CA VAL A 33 5.66 -16.34 4.96
C VAL A 33 4.73 -15.38 4.23
N ILE A 34 4.48 -15.62 2.95
CA ILE A 34 3.58 -14.82 2.12
C ILE A 34 2.26 -15.55 1.96
N VAL A 35 1.16 -14.82 2.09
CA VAL A 35 -0.20 -15.24 1.70
C VAL A 35 -0.73 -14.24 0.68
N ASP A 36 -1.09 -14.71 -0.51
CA ASP A 36 -1.63 -13.88 -1.59
C ASP A 36 -2.49 -14.74 -2.52
N ASN A 37 -3.58 -14.21 -3.07
CA ASN A 37 -4.47 -14.91 -4.01
C ASN A 37 -4.27 -14.46 -5.47
N PHE A 38 -3.30 -13.60 -5.73
CA PHE A 38 -2.95 -13.03 -7.04
C PHE A 38 -4.08 -12.26 -7.75
N ILE A 39 -5.13 -11.80 -7.06
CA ILE A 39 -6.14 -10.93 -7.69
C ILE A 39 -5.49 -9.65 -8.25
N THR A 40 -4.54 -9.06 -7.50
CA THR A 40 -3.73 -7.91 -7.93
C THR A 40 -2.24 -8.15 -7.78
N GLY A 41 -1.86 -9.14 -6.98
CA GLY A 41 -0.48 -9.57 -6.79
C GLY A 41 0.09 -10.23 -8.04
N LYS A 42 1.41 -10.18 -8.20
CA LYS A 42 2.13 -10.72 -9.37
C LYS A 42 3.18 -11.74 -8.92
N LYS A 43 3.28 -12.87 -9.63
CA LYS A 43 4.24 -13.95 -9.32
C LYS A 43 5.69 -13.46 -9.36
N GLU A 44 6.00 -12.55 -10.28
CA GLU A 44 7.32 -11.94 -10.41
C GLU A 44 7.75 -11.09 -9.21
N ASN A 45 6.82 -10.66 -8.37
CA ASN A 45 7.12 -9.93 -7.13
C ASN A 45 7.46 -10.84 -5.95
N LEU A 46 7.27 -12.16 -6.08
CA LEU A 46 7.57 -13.09 -5.01
C LEU A 46 9.06 -13.20 -4.77
N ASN A 47 9.49 -13.00 -3.52
CA ASN A 47 10.87 -13.27 -3.14
C ASN A 47 11.09 -14.80 -3.02
N PRO A 48 12.06 -15.38 -3.74
CA PRO A 48 12.28 -16.83 -3.73
C PRO A 48 12.73 -17.39 -2.37
N LYS A 49 13.15 -16.54 -1.43
CA LYS A 49 13.52 -16.94 -0.06
C LYS A 49 12.32 -16.92 0.89
N ALA A 50 11.17 -16.37 0.49
CA ALA A 50 9.95 -16.43 1.27
C ALA A 50 9.23 -17.75 1.04
N LYS A 51 8.56 -18.26 2.08
CA LYS A 51 7.60 -19.34 1.90
C LYS A 51 6.28 -18.76 1.40
N PHE A 52 5.73 -19.30 0.34
CA PHE A 52 4.52 -18.78 -0.30
C PHE A 52 3.34 -19.76 -0.17
N TYR A 53 2.16 -19.20 0.10
CA TYR A 53 0.87 -19.86 0.06
C TYR A 53 -0.08 -19.06 -0.83
N GLU A 54 -0.57 -19.69 -1.91
CA GLU A 54 -1.65 -19.14 -2.71
C GLU A 54 -2.97 -19.37 -1.97
N ALA A 55 -3.50 -18.31 -1.35
CA ALA A 55 -4.68 -18.41 -0.51
C ALA A 55 -5.43 -17.07 -0.44
N ASP A 56 -6.76 -17.15 -0.34
CA ASP A 56 -7.61 -16.02 -0.01
C ASP A 56 -7.74 -15.88 1.51
N ILE A 57 -7.63 -14.65 2.02
CA ILE A 57 -7.75 -14.37 3.46
C ILE A 57 -9.15 -14.66 4.01
N THR A 58 -10.15 -14.80 3.14
CA THR A 58 -11.52 -15.18 3.50
C THR A 58 -11.71 -16.69 3.67
N ASP A 59 -10.77 -17.52 3.19
CA ASP A 59 -10.79 -18.97 3.42
C ASP A 59 -10.37 -19.31 4.86
N VAL A 60 -11.37 -19.36 5.74
CA VAL A 60 -11.18 -19.59 7.19
C VAL A 60 -10.37 -20.86 7.46
N LYS A 61 -10.70 -21.96 6.75
CA LYS A 61 -10.06 -23.26 6.98
C LYS A 61 -8.59 -23.24 6.57
N TYR A 62 -8.30 -22.74 5.38
CA TYR A 62 -6.94 -22.77 4.87
C TYR A 62 -6.03 -21.77 5.60
N ILE A 63 -6.53 -20.58 5.93
CA ILE A 63 -5.80 -19.61 6.76
C ILE A 63 -5.47 -20.18 8.14
N THR A 64 -6.43 -20.88 8.79
CA THR A 64 -6.17 -21.54 10.07
C THR A 64 -5.04 -22.56 9.95
N GLN A 65 -5.05 -23.42 8.94
CA GLN A 65 -3.97 -24.39 8.68
C GLN A 65 -2.60 -23.72 8.47
N ILE A 66 -2.57 -22.58 7.75
CA ILE A 66 -1.33 -21.82 7.54
C ILE A 66 -0.79 -21.30 8.88
N PHE A 67 -1.64 -20.69 9.71
CA PHE A 67 -1.22 -20.19 11.03
C PHE A 67 -0.74 -21.29 11.96
N GLU A 68 -1.43 -22.43 12.03
CA GLU A 68 -1.03 -23.60 12.84
C GLU A 68 0.32 -24.16 12.40
N ARG A 69 0.55 -24.25 11.09
CA ARG A 69 1.79 -24.76 10.50
C ARG A 69 2.96 -23.80 10.66
N GLU A 70 2.74 -22.53 10.42
CA GLU A 70 3.81 -21.55 10.35
C GLU A 70 4.10 -20.88 11.69
N LYS A 71 3.12 -20.74 12.56
CA LYS A 71 3.24 -20.10 13.88
C LYS A 71 4.03 -18.78 13.77
N PRO A 72 3.57 -17.78 13.01
CA PRO A 72 4.31 -16.54 12.85
C PRO A 72 4.40 -15.77 14.17
N ASP A 73 5.43 -14.95 14.33
CA ASP A 73 5.55 -14.02 15.46
C ASP A 73 4.75 -12.74 15.24
N VAL A 74 4.69 -12.29 13.98
CA VAL A 74 4.08 -11.02 13.56
C VAL A 74 3.26 -11.26 12.30
N VAL A 75 2.12 -10.60 12.21
CA VAL A 75 1.33 -10.47 10.98
C VAL A 75 1.52 -9.06 10.44
N ASN A 76 1.87 -8.91 9.17
CA ASN A 76 1.88 -7.65 8.44
C ASN A 76 0.85 -7.75 7.31
N HIS A 77 -0.30 -7.08 7.50
CA HIS A 77 -1.49 -7.28 6.70
C HIS A 77 -1.66 -6.18 5.64
N HIS A 78 -1.38 -6.55 4.38
CA HIS A 78 -1.54 -5.68 3.20
C HIS A 78 -2.54 -6.23 2.17
N ALA A 79 -3.03 -7.48 2.31
CA ALA A 79 -4.08 -8.00 1.44
C ALA A 79 -5.36 -7.18 1.61
N ALA A 80 -5.90 -6.69 0.51
CA ALA A 80 -7.15 -5.92 0.51
C ALA A 80 -7.73 -5.82 -0.90
N GLN A 81 -9.03 -5.68 -1.00
CA GLN A 81 -9.66 -4.99 -2.12
C GLN A 81 -9.35 -3.50 -1.92
N MET A 82 -8.62 -2.85 -2.85
CA MET A 82 -8.10 -1.49 -2.66
C MET A 82 -8.66 -0.45 -3.65
N ASP A 83 -9.37 -0.88 -4.68
CA ASP A 83 -9.96 0.01 -5.67
C ASP A 83 -11.25 0.63 -5.12
N VAL A 84 -11.23 1.97 -4.96
CA VAL A 84 -12.37 2.74 -4.41
C VAL A 84 -13.60 2.62 -5.31
N ARG A 85 -13.43 2.61 -6.65
CA ARG A 85 -14.56 2.49 -7.60
C ARG A 85 -15.16 1.09 -7.53
N LYS A 86 -14.32 0.05 -7.46
CA LYS A 86 -14.77 -1.32 -7.27
C LYS A 86 -15.54 -1.46 -5.95
N SER A 87 -15.08 -0.82 -4.88
CA SER A 87 -15.79 -0.84 -3.60
C SER A 87 -17.20 -0.24 -3.69
N VAL A 88 -17.40 0.80 -4.51
CA VAL A 88 -18.71 1.40 -4.77
C VAL A 88 -19.60 0.47 -5.61
N ALA A 89 -19.03 -0.18 -6.62
CA ALA A 89 -19.77 -1.12 -7.48
C ALA A 89 -20.10 -2.45 -6.78
N GLU A 90 -19.19 -2.93 -5.91
CA GLU A 90 -19.28 -4.24 -5.26
C GLU A 90 -19.02 -4.11 -3.74
N PRO A 91 -19.86 -3.40 -2.97
CA PRO A 91 -19.60 -3.10 -1.56
C PRO A 91 -19.60 -4.36 -0.66
N VAL A 92 -20.36 -5.39 -1.03
CA VAL A 92 -20.37 -6.67 -0.31
C VAL A 92 -19.04 -7.39 -0.47
N PHE A 93 -18.48 -7.43 -1.67
CA PHE A 93 -17.17 -8.01 -1.94
C PHE A 93 -16.07 -7.25 -1.19
N ASP A 94 -16.13 -5.92 -1.17
CA ASP A 94 -15.21 -5.07 -0.40
C ASP A 94 -15.26 -5.41 1.09
N ALA A 95 -16.46 -5.50 1.68
CA ALA A 95 -16.65 -5.84 3.09
C ALA A 95 -16.18 -7.27 3.41
N GLN A 96 -16.49 -8.24 2.56
CA GLN A 96 -16.04 -9.63 2.73
C GLN A 96 -14.52 -9.72 2.74
N THR A 97 -13.86 -9.11 1.77
CA THR A 97 -12.39 -9.14 1.70
C THR A 97 -11.76 -8.34 2.85
N ASN A 98 -12.15 -7.07 3.00
CA ASN A 98 -11.42 -6.15 3.88
C ASN A 98 -11.79 -6.32 5.36
N VAL A 99 -13.05 -6.63 5.68
CA VAL A 99 -13.49 -6.79 7.08
C VAL A 99 -13.47 -8.26 7.48
N ILE A 100 -14.22 -9.12 6.80
CA ILE A 100 -14.33 -10.53 7.20
C ILE A 100 -12.99 -11.25 7.05
N GLY A 101 -12.26 -11.03 5.95
CA GLY A 101 -10.92 -11.57 5.78
C GLY A 101 -9.95 -11.11 6.87
N THR A 102 -10.03 -9.85 7.29
CA THR A 102 -9.18 -9.35 8.39
C THR A 102 -9.58 -9.96 9.74
N ILE A 103 -10.88 -10.09 10.04
CA ILE A 103 -11.33 -10.75 11.26
C ILE A 103 -10.81 -12.19 11.33
N ASN A 104 -10.84 -12.92 10.20
CA ASN A 104 -10.26 -14.27 10.14
C ASN A 104 -8.77 -14.28 10.52
N LEU A 105 -7.99 -13.29 10.07
CA LEU A 105 -6.58 -13.16 10.46
C LEU A 105 -6.42 -12.80 11.94
N LEU A 106 -7.28 -11.93 12.48
CA LEU A 106 -7.25 -11.53 13.90
C LEU A 106 -7.60 -12.70 14.82
N GLU A 107 -8.62 -13.49 14.51
CA GLU A 107 -8.99 -14.70 15.24
C GLU A 107 -7.83 -15.70 15.31
N ASN A 108 -7.17 -15.96 14.17
CA ASN A 108 -6.00 -16.81 14.13
C ASN A 108 -4.80 -16.21 14.87
N SER A 109 -4.67 -14.88 14.86
CA SER A 109 -3.64 -14.17 15.62
C SER A 109 -3.79 -14.39 17.13
N ILE A 110 -5.02 -14.35 17.65
CA ILE A 110 -5.28 -14.64 19.07
C ILE A 110 -4.99 -16.10 19.38
N ARG A 111 -5.51 -17.05 18.58
CA ARG A 111 -5.31 -18.49 18.78
C ARG A 111 -3.83 -18.88 18.81
N GLN A 112 -3.02 -18.27 17.94
CA GLN A 112 -1.57 -18.53 17.85
C GLN A 112 -0.70 -17.60 18.71
N LYS A 113 -1.30 -16.71 19.51
CA LYS A 113 -0.61 -15.76 20.40
C LYS A 113 0.43 -14.91 19.67
N ILE A 114 0.01 -14.34 18.52
CA ILE A 114 0.86 -13.46 17.72
C ILE A 114 1.31 -12.26 18.56
N LYS A 115 2.58 -11.89 18.46
CA LYS A 115 3.17 -10.79 19.24
C LYS A 115 2.67 -9.43 18.79
N LYS A 116 2.43 -9.24 17.48
CA LYS A 116 1.99 -7.95 16.91
C LYS A 116 1.29 -8.12 15.57
N PHE A 117 0.26 -7.32 15.35
CA PHE A 117 -0.46 -7.19 14.08
C PHE A 117 -0.21 -5.80 13.50
N ILE A 118 0.38 -5.72 12.28
CA ILE A 118 0.62 -4.47 11.56
C ILE A 118 -0.39 -4.39 10.44
N PHE A 119 -1.15 -3.29 10.37
CA PHE A 119 -2.26 -3.12 9.44
C PHE A 119 -2.07 -1.95 8.50
N ALA A 120 -2.24 -2.21 7.20
CA ALA A 120 -2.30 -1.20 6.16
C ALA A 120 -3.70 -0.57 6.10
N SER A 121 -3.88 0.57 6.80
CA SER A 121 -5.05 1.44 6.68
C SER A 121 -4.82 2.49 5.59
N SER A 122 -5.73 3.45 5.43
CA SER A 122 -5.66 4.45 4.37
C SER A 122 -5.98 5.85 4.87
N GLY A 123 -5.01 6.76 4.79
CA GLY A 123 -5.22 8.18 5.08
C GLY A 123 -5.88 8.92 3.93
N GLY A 124 -5.70 8.45 2.70
CA GLY A 124 -6.23 9.09 1.49
C GLY A 124 -7.75 9.10 1.39
N VAL A 125 -8.43 8.15 2.04
CA VAL A 125 -9.91 8.00 2.00
C VAL A 125 -10.58 8.10 3.37
N MET A 126 -9.78 8.18 4.44
CA MET A 126 -10.27 8.10 5.82
C MET A 126 -11.03 9.35 6.28
N TYR A 127 -10.54 10.53 5.91
CA TYR A 127 -10.99 11.77 6.50
C TYR A 127 -12.08 12.50 5.71
N GLY A 128 -12.38 12.05 4.48
CA GLY A 128 -13.32 12.70 3.57
C GLY A 128 -12.90 14.14 3.25
N GLU A 129 -13.88 15.00 2.97
CA GLU A 129 -13.66 16.45 2.82
C GLU A 129 -13.50 17.08 4.20
N CYS A 130 -12.26 17.40 4.57
CA CYS A 130 -11.95 17.95 5.89
C CYS A 130 -11.87 19.46 5.88
N GLY A 131 -12.55 20.11 6.82
CA GLY A 131 -12.43 21.56 7.05
C GLY A 131 -11.03 21.99 7.49
N LYS A 132 -10.34 21.17 8.32
CA LYS A 132 -8.95 21.39 8.73
C LYS A 132 -8.04 20.48 7.90
N ILE A 133 -7.07 21.09 7.24
CA ILE A 133 -6.06 20.38 6.45
C ILE A 133 -4.67 20.82 6.92
N PRO A 134 -3.73 19.88 7.14
CA PRO A 134 -3.86 18.42 7.08
C PRO A 134 -4.57 17.82 8.31
N PRO A 135 -5.35 16.74 8.18
CA PRO A 135 -6.02 16.07 9.28
C PRO A 135 -5.02 15.25 10.12
N SER A 136 -5.13 15.36 11.45
CA SER A 136 -4.42 14.49 12.39
C SER A 136 -5.24 13.24 12.73
N GLU A 137 -4.61 12.26 13.38
CA GLU A 137 -5.29 11.01 13.82
C GLU A 137 -6.40 11.25 14.86
N LYS A 138 -6.40 12.43 15.51
CA LYS A 138 -7.45 12.87 16.45
C LYS A 138 -8.74 13.32 15.74
N GLN A 139 -8.66 13.61 14.44
CA GLN A 139 -9.85 14.01 13.69
C GLN A 139 -10.73 12.80 13.43
N THR A 140 -12.02 12.93 13.71
CA THR A 140 -13.01 11.89 13.45
C THR A 140 -13.03 11.52 11.98
N PRO A 141 -12.80 10.25 11.62
CA PRO A 141 -12.92 9.78 10.25
C PRO A 141 -14.33 10.00 9.68
N ARG A 142 -14.38 10.38 8.40
CA ARG A 142 -15.62 10.54 7.62
C ARG A 142 -15.42 9.97 6.21
N PRO A 143 -15.23 8.66 6.08
CA PRO A 143 -14.97 8.04 4.80
C PRO A 143 -16.19 8.17 3.88
N LEU A 144 -15.94 8.49 2.60
CA LEU A 144 -16.96 8.70 1.56
C LEU A 144 -17.06 7.51 0.58
N SER A 145 -16.45 6.38 0.89
CA SER A 145 -16.49 5.17 0.07
C SER A 145 -16.56 3.91 0.94
N PRO A 146 -17.15 2.80 0.42
CA PRO A 146 -17.12 1.52 1.12
C PRO A 146 -15.70 1.09 1.52
N TYR A 147 -14.71 1.26 0.64
CA TYR A 147 -13.30 1.00 0.97
C TYR A 147 -12.80 1.79 2.18
N GLY A 148 -13.10 3.08 2.26
CA GLY A 148 -12.75 3.89 3.42
C GLY A 148 -13.48 3.44 4.69
N ILE A 149 -14.76 3.06 4.57
CA ILE A 149 -15.57 2.54 5.68
C ILE A 149 -14.98 1.22 6.18
N THR A 150 -14.63 0.28 5.29
CA THR A 150 -14.08 -1.02 5.69
C THR A 150 -12.70 -0.88 6.36
N LYS A 151 -11.84 0.01 5.87
CA LYS A 151 -10.57 0.31 6.53
C LYS A 151 -10.76 0.88 7.94
N HIS A 152 -11.70 1.81 8.11
CA HIS A 152 -12.04 2.38 9.42
C HIS A 152 -12.66 1.34 10.36
N THR A 153 -13.56 0.50 9.85
CA THR A 153 -14.15 -0.60 10.61
C THR A 153 -13.07 -1.54 11.17
N VAL A 154 -12.06 -1.87 10.37
CA VAL A 154 -10.95 -2.72 10.85
C VAL A 154 -10.15 -2.03 11.97
N GLU A 155 -9.95 -0.71 11.93
CA GLU A 155 -9.29 -0.01 13.05
C GLU A 155 -10.04 -0.22 14.37
N HIS A 156 -11.38 -0.21 14.37
CA HIS A 156 -12.19 -0.53 15.56
C HIS A 156 -12.04 -1.99 15.99
N TYR A 157 -11.96 -2.94 15.05
CA TYR A 157 -11.67 -4.32 15.41
C TYR A 157 -10.29 -4.47 16.05
N LEU A 158 -9.25 -3.76 15.56
CA LEU A 158 -7.92 -3.77 16.16
C LEU A 158 -7.96 -3.28 17.61
N ASP A 159 -8.67 -2.18 17.90
CA ASP A 159 -8.88 -1.69 19.26
C ASP A 159 -9.60 -2.74 20.12
N TYR A 160 -10.70 -3.33 19.63
CA TYR A 160 -11.41 -4.38 20.33
C TYR A 160 -10.54 -5.58 20.66
N TYR A 161 -9.76 -6.10 19.68
CA TYR A 161 -8.88 -7.25 19.92
C TYR A 161 -7.71 -6.91 20.85
N SER A 162 -7.26 -5.67 20.83
CA SER A 162 -6.26 -5.19 21.80
C SER A 162 -6.78 -5.14 23.22
N GLU A 163 -7.93 -4.48 23.44
CA GLU A 163 -8.53 -4.32 24.77
C GLU A 163 -9.03 -5.66 25.36
N THR A 164 -9.62 -6.51 24.52
CA THR A 164 -10.26 -7.75 25.00
C THR A 164 -9.26 -8.91 25.13
N TYR A 165 -8.32 -9.01 24.21
CA TYR A 165 -7.41 -10.17 24.13
C TYR A 165 -5.94 -9.82 24.28
N GLY A 166 -5.58 -8.53 24.42
CA GLY A 166 -4.20 -8.08 24.58
C GLY A 166 -3.36 -8.18 23.31
N LEU A 167 -3.98 -8.27 22.11
CA LEU A 167 -3.27 -8.29 20.85
C LEU A 167 -2.65 -6.92 20.60
N LYS A 168 -1.33 -6.85 20.54
CA LYS A 168 -0.66 -5.60 20.16
C LYS A 168 -0.81 -5.34 18.66
N TYR A 169 -1.13 -4.11 18.29
CA TYR A 169 -1.24 -3.72 16.90
C TYR A 169 -0.54 -2.39 16.58
N VAL A 170 -0.31 -2.15 15.30
CA VAL A 170 0.01 -0.84 14.72
C VAL A 170 -0.79 -0.69 13.44
N ALA A 171 -1.54 0.40 13.30
CA ALA A 171 -2.25 0.70 12.08
C ALA A 171 -1.64 1.93 11.38
N PHE A 172 -1.44 1.85 10.07
CA PHE A 172 -0.87 2.91 9.26
C PHE A 172 -1.89 3.46 8.27
N ARG A 173 -2.31 4.69 8.44
CA ARG A 173 -3.10 5.45 7.47
C ARG A 173 -2.16 6.03 6.42
N TYR A 174 -1.95 5.29 5.34
CA TYR A 174 -1.04 5.70 4.26
C TYR A 174 -1.62 6.86 3.45
N GLY A 175 -0.75 7.82 3.08
CA GLY A 175 -0.97 8.74 1.97
C GLY A 175 -0.96 8.01 0.63
N ASN A 176 -0.77 8.75 -0.47
CA ASN A 176 -0.70 8.16 -1.80
C ASN A 176 0.69 7.53 -2.03
N VAL A 177 0.78 6.22 -1.77
CA VAL A 177 2.04 5.48 -1.94
C VAL A 177 2.35 5.32 -3.43
N TYR A 178 3.61 5.58 -3.81
CA TYR A 178 4.11 5.36 -5.17
C TYR A 178 5.50 4.73 -5.15
N GLY A 179 5.91 4.12 -6.28
CA GLY A 179 7.23 3.50 -6.40
C GLY A 179 7.26 2.29 -7.34
N PRO A 180 8.42 1.61 -7.41
CA PRO A 180 8.61 0.35 -8.11
C PRO A 180 7.54 -0.69 -7.77
N ARG A 181 7.11 -1.49 -8.75
CA ARG A 181 6.05 -2.51 -8.65
C ARG A 181 4.62 -1.98 -8.49
N GLN A 182 4.40 -0.66 -8.48
CA GLN A 182 3.03 -0.13 -8.46
C GLN A 182 2.28 -0.57 -9.72
N ASP A 183 1.02 -1.03 -9.55
CA ASP A 183 0.22 -1.48 -10.69
C ASP A 183 -0.30 -0.28 -11.48
N PRO A 184 0.03 -0.16 -12.79
CA PRO A 184 -0.46 0.92 -13.65
C PRO A 184 -1.93 0.76 -14.03
N HIS A 185 -2.53 -0.40 -13.81
CA HIS A 185 -3.94 -0.68 -14.11
C HIS A 185 -4.87 -0.42 -12.92
N GLY A 186 -4.31 -0.14 -11.73
CA GLY A 186 -5.06 0.18 -10.52
C GLY A 186 -5.50 1.64 -10.44
N GLU A 187 -6.58 1.92 -9.71
CA GLU A 187 -7.12 3.28 -9.55
C GLU A 187 -6.17 4.25 -8.86
N ALA A 188 -5.43 3.77 -7.87
CA ALA A 188 -4.54 4.61 -7.05
C ALA A 188 -3.17 4.86 -7.69
N GLY A 189 -2.93 4.35 -8.89
CA GLY A 189 -1.61 4.28 -9.50
C GLY A 189 -1.26 5.45 -10.43
N VAL A 190 -1.70 6.69 -10.19
CA VAL A 190 -1.49 7.80 -11.13
C VAL A 190 -0.02 7.96 -11.57
N VAL A 191 0.96 7.75 -10.68
CA VAL A 191 2.39 7.79 -11.01
C VAL A 191 2.74 6.68 -12.01
N ALA A 192 2.36 5.43 -11.71
CA ALA A 192 2.63 4.29 -12.59
C ALA A 192 1.87 4.41 -13.93
N ILE A 193 0.62 4.92 -13.91
CA ILE A 193 -0.17 5.19 -15.12
C ILE A 193 0.56 6.19 -16.02
N PHE A 194 1.03 7.32 -15.47
CA PHE A 194 1.73 8.34 -16.25
C PHE A 194 3.05 7.80 -16.80
N ILE A 195 3.83 7.09 -16.00
CA ILE A 195 5.10 6.48 -16.45
C ILE A 195 4.87 5.49 -17.60
N ASN A 196 3.86 4.61 -17.50
CA ASN A 196 3.58 3.68 -18.59
C ASN A 196 3.14 4.40 -19.88
N LYS A 197 2.34 5.46 -19.78
CA LYS A 197 1.97 6.29 -20.92
C LYS A 197 3.19 6.97 -21.56
N ILE A 198 4.10 7.49 -20.75
CA ILE A 198 5.37 8.07 -21.21
C ILE A 198 6.22 7.02 -21.95
N LEU A 199 6.39 5.82 -21.38
CA LEU A 199 7.17 4.74 -21.99
C LEU A 199 6.58 4.20 -23.29
N ALA A 200 5.25 4.34 -23.46
CA ALA A 200 4.52 4.00 -24.69
C ALA A 200 4.43 5.16 -25.68
N ASP A 201 4.97 6.33 -25.34
CA ASP A 201 4.79 7.60 -26.08
C ASP A 201 3.32 7.94 -26.35
N GLU A 202 2.44 7.63 -25.39
CA GLU A 202 0.99 7.86 -25.49
C GLU A 202 0.56 9.12 -24.73
N PRO A 203 -0.51 9.81 -25.17
CA PRO A 203 -1.04 10.98 -24.48
C PRO A 203 -1.48 10.68 -23.05
N ILE A 204 -1.14 11.58 -22.12
CA ILE A 204 -1.54 11.50 -20.71
C ILE A 204 -2.85 12.27 -20.51
N ASN A 205 -3.87 11.56 -20.00
CA ASN A 205 -5.13 12.18 -19.62
C ASN A 205 -5.10 12.68 -18.18
N ILE A 206 -5.41 13.95 -17.97
CA ILE A 206 -5.63 14.57 -16.66
C ILE A 206 -7.12 14.86 -16.51
N PHE A 207 -7.75 14.36 -15.44
CA PHE A 207 -9.17 14.59 -15.18
C PHE A 207 -9.37 15.86 -14.36
N GLY A 208 -10.34 16.70 -14.73
CA GLY A 208 -10.51 18.04 -14.18
C GLY A 208 -9.43 19.01 -14.69
N ASP A 209 -9.10 20.00 -13.88
CA ASP A 209 -8.07 21.01 -14.14
C ASP A 209 -6.64 20.56 -13.75
N GLY A 210 -6.51 19.39 -13.14
CA GLY A 210 -5.23 18.86 -12.68
C GLY A 210 -4.72 19.46 -11.37
N GLU A 211 -5.49 20.31 -10.70
CA GLU A 211 -5.10 20.95 -9.43
C GLU A 211 -5.50 20.13 -8.20
N GLN A 212 -6.11 18.97 -8.37
CA GLN A 212 -6.35 18.05 -7.26
C GLN A 212 -5.04 17.61 -6.64
N MET A 213 -4.95 17.75 -5.31
CA MET A 213 -3.71 17.58 -4.56
C MET A 213 -3.67 16.27 -3.77
N ARG A 214 -2.50 15.61 -3.76
CA ARG A 214 -2.26 14.36 -3.02
C ARG A 214 -0.94 14.43 -2.25
N ASP A 215 -0.91 13.76 -1.10
CA ASP A 215 0.31 13.51 -0.33
C ASP A 215 0.98 12.25 -0.85
N TYR A 216 1.96 12.42 -1.73
CA TYR A 216 2.71 11.30 -2.33
C TYR A 216 3.85 10.87 -1.41
N VAL A 217 3.85 9.62 -0.99
CA VAL A 217 4.89 9.01 -0.16
C VAL A 217 5.55 7.84 -0.89
N PHE A 218 6.87 7.80 -0.89
CA PHE A 218 7.62 6.76 -1.60
C PHE A 218 7.58 5.42 -0.85
N VAL A 219 7.50 4.31 -1.58
CA VAL A 219 7.30 2.97 -0.99
C VAL A 219 8.39 2.57 0.00
N SER A 220 9.65 3.00 -0.17
CA SER A 220 10.72 2.66 0.79
C SER A 220 10.52 3.35 2.15
N ASP A 221 9.85 4.49 2.20
CA ASP A 221 9.45 5.14 3.45
C ASP A 221 8.37 4.33 4.18
N ILE A 222 7.44 3.70 3.43
CA ILE A 222 6.45 2.76 4.00
C ILE A 222 7.16 1.50 4.56
N VAL A 223 8.13 0.97 3.82
CA VAL A 223 8.97 -0.14 4.31
C VAL A 223 9.63 0.22 5.63
N ASN A 224 10.21 1.42 5.71
CA ASN A 224 10.85 1.91 6.95
C ASN A 224 9.85 2.02 8.12
N ALA A 225 8.63 2.51 7.88
CA ALA A 225 7.57 2.52 8.91
C ALA A 225 7.25 1.08 9.40
N SER A 226 7.14 0.13 8.49
CA SER A 226 6.88 -1.29 8.83
C SER A 226 8.02 -1.93 9.64
N LEU A 227 9.28 -1.57 9.36
CA LEU A 227 10.43 -2.01 10.15
C LEU A 227 10.40 -1.47 11.59
N ILE A 228 10.09 -0.18 11.73
CA ILE A 228 9.97 0.45 13.05
C ILE A 228 8.83 -0.19 13.84
N ALA A 229 7.70 -0.49 13.19
CA ALA A 229 6.54 -1.10 13.80
C ALA A 229 6.81 -2.50 14.40
N LEU A 230 7.82 -3.22 13.95
CA LEU A 230 8.22 -4.48 14.60
C LEU A 230 8.57 -4.29 16.09
N HIS A 231 8.99 -3.08 16.48
CA HIS A 231 9.53 -2.81 17.80
C HIS A 231 8.87 -1.65 18.56
N LYS A 232 8.05 -0.83 17.88
CA LYS A 232 7.43 0.38 18.44
C LYS A 232 5.98 0.54 18.01
N GLY A 233 5.31 1.55 18.54
CA GLY A 233 4.00 2.03 18.10
C GLY A 233 2.83 1.13 18.51
N GLU A 234 2.98 0.34 19.58
CA GLU A 234 1.95 -0.61 20.02
C GLU A 234 0.64 0.09 20.38
N ASN A 235 -0.48 -0.46 19.88
CA ASN A 235 -1.85 0.00 20.10
C ASN A 235 -2.09 1.43 19.64
N GLU A 236 -1.47 1.78 18.50
CA GLU A 236 -1.53 3.13 17.96
C GLU A 236 -1.83 3.13 16.46
N ILE A 237 -2.54 4.17 16.04
CA ILE A 237 -2.78 4.49 14.64
C ILE A 237 -1.90 5.67 14.26
N PHE A 238 -1.25 5.61 13.09
CA PHE A 238 -0.36 6.66 12.60
C PHE A 238 -0.69 7.07 11.17
N ASN A 239 -0.73 8.35 10.92
CA ASN A 239 -0.68 8.89 9.57
C ASN A 239 0.74 8.74 9.00
N ILE A 240 0.86 8.11 7.85
CA ILE A 240 2.13 7.86 7.15
C ILE A 240 2.08 8.52 5.78
N GLY A 241 2.69 9.67 5.69
CA GLY A 241 2.76 10.53 4.50
C GLY A 241 3.92 11.49 4.61
N THR A 242 4.03 12.42 3.70
CA THR A 242 5.07 13.48 3.74
C THR A 242 4.62 14.73 4.48
N GLY A 243 3.31 14.91 4.68
CA GLY A 243 2.70 16.15 5.16
C GLY A 243 2.69 17.26 4.10
N LYS A 244 3.14 16.96 2.88
CA LYS A 244 3.20 17.88 1.73
C LYS A 244 2.37 17.35 0.59
N THR A 245 1.72 18.24 -0.15
CA THR A 245 0.91 17.84 -1.29
C THR A 245 1.53 18.30 -2.60
N LYS A 246 1.27 17.53 -3.65
CA LYS A 246 1.55 17.89 -5.05
C LYS A 246 0.27 17.75 -5.86
N SER A 247 0.05 18.67 -6.84
CA SER A 247 -1.05 18.53 -7.78
C SER A 247 -0.73 17.48 -8.85
N VAL A 248 -1.76 17.01 -9.56
CA VAL A 248 -1.58 16.11 -10.70
C VAL A 248 -0.80 16.83 -11.83
N ASN A 249 -1.00 18.13 -12.00
CA ASN A 249 -0.22 18.94 -12.92
C ASN A 249 1.26 18.95 -12.52
N GLN A 250 1.58 19.19 -11.23
CA GLN A 250 2.96 19.15 -10.75
C GLN A 250 3.59 17.79 -10.98
N LEU A 251 2.88 16.68 -10.69
CA LEU A 251 3.35 15.32 -10.98
C LEU A 251 3.68 15.15 -12.47
N PHE A 252 2.77 15.59 -13.35
CA PHE A 252 2.97 15.50 -14.79
C PHE A 252 4.25 16.24 -15.24
N TYR A 253 4.40 17.51 -14.84
CA TYR A 253 5.54 18.33 -15.27
C TYR A 253 6.88 17.83 -14.69
N GLU A 254 6.90 17.31 -13.46
CA GLU A 254 8.12 16.71 -12.91
C GLU A 254 8.50 15.43 -13.65
N LEU A 255 7.53 14.57 -13.98
CA LEU A 255 7.80 13.38 -14.81
C LEU A 255 8.28 13.75 -16.21
N ALA A 256 7.61 14.72 -16.87
CA ALA A 256 8.03 15.20 -18.19
C ALA A 256 9.47 15.72 -18.17
N LYS A 257 9.85 16.48 -17.14
CA LYS A 257 11.23 16.95 -16.95
C LYS A 257 12.23 15.83 -16.75
N ILE A 258 11.88 14.82 -15.93
CA ILE A 258 12.77 13.66 -15.64
C ILE A 258 12.99 12.81 -16.90
N THR A 259 11.94 12.63 -17.71
CA THR A 259 11.93 11.67 -18.83
C THR A 259 12.20 12.27 -20.20
N GLY A 260 12.14 13.61 -20.32
CA GLY A 260 12.22 14.29 -21.61
C GLY A 260 10.91 14.20 -22.43
N TYR A 261 9.79 13.76 -21.82
CA TYR A 261 8.50 13.64 -22.48
C TYR A 261 7.97 15.03 -22.88
N SER A 262 7.65 15.21 -24.19
CA SER A 262 7.34 16.51 -24.77
C SER A 262 5.88 16.75 -25.12
N GLN A 263 5.03 15.69 -25.07
CA GLN A 263 3.61 15.84 -25.38
C GLN A 263 2.89 16.61 -24.29
N LYS A 264 1.87 17.41 -24.66
CA LYS A 264 1.02 18.12 -23.69
C LYS A 264 0.00 17.17 -23.09
N PRO A 265 -0.42 17.38 -21.82
CA PRO A 265 -1.48 16.57 -21.21
C PRO A 265 -2.83 16.89 -21.87
N VAL A 266 -3.71 15.90 -21.93
CA VAL A 266 -5.08 16.03 -22.42
C VAL A 266 -6.02 16.12 -21.22
N TYR A 267 -6.65 17.28 -21.04
CA TYR A 267 -7.62 17.47 -19.97
C TYR A 267 -8.97 16.83 -20.31
N LYS A 268 -9.53 16.08 -19.38
CA LYS A 268 -10.82 15.38 -19.48
C LYS A 268 -11.78 15.89 -18.40
N PRO A 269 -13.09 15.71 -18.56
CA PRO A 269 -14.04 16.06 -17.50
C PRO A 269 -13.66 15.50 -16.14
N GLN A 270 -13.92 16.27 -15.08
CA GLN A 270 -13.65 15.86 -13.70
C GLN A 270 -14.42 14.59 -13.34
N ARG A 271 -13.81 13.74 -12.53
CA ARG A 271 -14.44 12.52 -12.01
C ARG A 271 -15.35 12.86 -10.82
N THR A 272 -16.54 12.29 -10.82
CA THR A 272 -17.49 12.46 -9.70
C THR A 272 -16.95 11.76 -8.45
N GLY A 273 -17.06 12.43 -7.29
CA GLY A 273 -16.66 11.86 -5.99
C GLY A 273 -15.16 11.87 -5.70
N GLU A 274 -14.35 12.46 -6.58
CA GLU A 274 -12.92 12.60 -6.32
C GLU A 274 -12.65 13.75 -5.34
N LEU A 275 -11.92 13.48 -4.25
CA LEU A 275 -11.49 14.49 -3.28
C LEU A 275 -10.57 15.50 -3.97
N PHE A 276 -10.81 16.81 -3.76
CA PHE A 276 -9.94 17.84 -4.29
C PHE A 276 -8.57 17.83 -3.61
N LYS A 277 -8.55 17.69 -2.28
CA LYS A 277 -7.29 17.68 -1.54
C LYS A 277 -7.24 16.57 -0.51
N SER A 278 -6.16 15.79 -0.54
CA SER A 278 -5.84 14.77 0.46
C SER A 278 -4.41 14.97 0.94
N SER A 279 -4.25 15.25 2.24
CA SER A 279 -2.96 15.39 2.93
C SER A 279 -3.08 14.86 4.34
N LEU A 280 -1.95 14.63 5.01
CA LEU A 280 -1.90 14.04 6.34
C LEU A 280 -1.04 14.91 7.28
N ASP A 281 -1.50 15.11 8.51
CA ASP A 281 -0.65 15.58 9.60
C ASP A 281 0.17 14.38 10.10
N VAL A 282 1.50 14.48 10.03
CA VAL A 282 2.44 13.39 10.35
C VAL A 282 3.23 13.65 11.64
N GLU A 283 2.82 14.62 12.45
CA GLU A 283 3.54 14.98 13.68
C GLU A 283 3.54 13.84 14.71
N LYS A 284 2.44 13.08 14.82
CA LYS A 284 2.37 11.92 15.70
C LYS A 284 3.40 10.85 15.29
N SER A 285 3.51 10.55 14.00
CA SER A 285 4.49 9.60 13.48
C SER A 285 5.92 10.01 13.79
N LYS A 286 6.24 11.30 13.70
CA LYS A 286 7.58 11.82 14.07
C LYS A 286 7.85 11.67 15.56
N LYS A 287 6.91 12.08 16.41
CA LYS A 287 7.10 12.13 17.86
C LYS A 287 7.06 10.76 18.52
N ASN A 288 6.04 9.96 18.20
CA ASN A 288 5.76 8.72 18.94
C ASN A 288 6.40 7.49 18.27
N LEU A 289 6.39 7.42 16.93
CA LEU A 289 7.00 6.32 16.20
C LEU A 289 8.49 6.58 15.91
N GLY A 290 8.91 7.85 15.82
CA GLY A 290 10.25 8.26 15.39
C GLY A 290 10.45 8.09 13.89
N TRP A 291 9.36 8.17 13.13
CA TRP A 291 9.34 8.01 11.68
C TRP A 291 9.07 9.35 10.97
N SER A 292 9.73 9.54 9.84
CA SER A 292 9.41 10.60 8.87
C SER A 292 9.78 10.14 7.47
N ALA A 293 9.05 10.62 6.46
CA ALA A 293 9.42 10.41 5.07
C ALA A 293 10.78 11.04 4.78
N LYS A 294 11.64 10.32 4.06
CA LYS A 294 13.03 10.73 3.77
C LYS A 294 13.28 10.92 2.29
N ILE A 295 12.52 10.23 1.45
CA ILE A 295 12.77 10.26 0.01
C ILE A 295 12.14 11.51 -0.60
N ASP A 296 12.97 12.28 -1.30
CA ASP A 296 12.49 13.42 -2.08
C ASP A 296 11.58 12.96 -3.22
N PHE A 297 10.56 13.77 -3.53
CA PHE A 297 9.55 13.42 -4.52
C PHE A 297 10.16 13.13 -5.90
N ASN A 298 11.07 13.99 -6.38
CA ASN A 298 11.68 13.83 -7.68
C ASN A 298 12.64 12.65 -7.73
N ALA A 299 13.39 12.40 -6.65
CA ALA A 299 14.22 11.22 -6.51
C ALA A 299 13.39 9.93 -6.58
N GLY A 300 12.26 9.87 -5.87
CA GLY A 300 11.35 8.73 -5.91
C GLY A 300 10.69 8.55 -7.29
N LEU A 301 10.31 9.65 -7.97
CA LEU A 301 9.78 9.57 -9.34
C LEU A 301 10.82 9.00 -10.31
N LYS A 302 12.08 9.46 -10.21
CA LYS A 302 13.16 8.93 -11.07
C LYS A 302 13.39 7.45 -10.82
N GLU A 303 13.49 7.02 -9.57
CA GLU A 303 13.68 5.60 -9.24
C GLU A 303 12.51 4.74 -9.75
N THR A 304 11.28 5.28 -9.66
CA THR A 304 10.08 4.60 -10.17
C THR A 304 10.14 4.48 -11.69
N PHE A 305 10.50 5.56 -12.39
CA PHE A 305 10.64 5.56 -13.85
C PHE A 305 11.71 4.56 -14.29
N ASP A 306 12.92 4.61 -13.72
CA ASP A 306 14.03 3.74 -14.04
C ASP A 306 13.68 2.24 -13.85
N TYR A 307 12.84 1.93 -12.87
CA TYR A 307 12.32 0.57 -12.67
C TYR A 307 11.42 0.12 -13.83
N PHE A 308 10.44 0.95 -14.22
CA PHE A 308 9.51 0.61 -15.30
C PHE A 308 10.19 0.56 -16.65
N GLU A 309 11.11 1.48 -16.94
CA GLU A 309 11.91 1.53 -18.17
C GLU A 309 12.72 0.24 -18.34
N ARG A 310 13.48 -0.17 -17.33
CA ARG A 310 14.26 -1.43 -17.35
C ARG A 310 13.37 -2.65 -17.60
N ASN A 311 12.20 -2.71 -16.96
CA ASN A 311 11.27 -3.83 -17.16
C ASN A 311 10.67 -3.86 -18.57
N ALA A 312 10.37 -2.70 -19.15
CA ALA A 312 9.90 -2.58 -20.53
C ALA A 312 10.98 -3.02 -21.53
N GLU A 313 12.24 -2.66 -21.33
CA GLU A 313 13.36 -3.10 -22.15
C GLU A 313 13.58 -4.62 -22.06
N LEU A 314 13.54 -5.19 -20.86
CA LEU A 314 13.66 -6.64 -20.67
C LEU A 314 12.54 -7.41 -21.38
N ALA A 315 11.31 -6.89 -21.37
CA ALA A 315 10.17 -7.50 -22.07
C ALA A 315 10.37 -7.43 -23.60
N ARG A 316 10.79 -6.29 -24.15
CA ARG A 316 11.09 -6.12 -25.58
C ARG A 316 12.19 -7.10 -26.04
N ASN A 317 13.26 -7.24 -25.27
CA ASN A 317 14.38 -8.13 -25.58
C ASN A 317 14.00 -9.62 -25.55
N LYS A 318 13.09 -10.04 -24.65
CA LYS A 318 12.55 -11.40 -24.62
C LYS A 318 11.73 -11.71 -25.86
N ASN A 319 10.84 -10.80 -26.25
CA ASN A 319 9.99 -10.97 -27.44
C ASN A 319 10.82 -11.03 -28.73
N ALA A 320 11.85 -10.16 -28.86
CA ALA A 320 12.75 -10.18 -30.03
C ALA A 320 13.51 -11.51 -30.18
N LYS A 321 13.96 -12.12 -29.09
CA LYS A 321 14.63 -13.44 -29.11
C LYS A 321 13.67 -14.59 -29.44
N GLN A 322 12.41 -14.52 -29.05
CA GLN A 322 11.40 -15.54 -29.41
C GLN A 322 11.05 -15.49 -30.90
N THR A 323 11.01 -14.29 -31.50
CA THR A 323 10.72 -14.12 -32.93
C THR A 323 11.89 -14.55 -33.85
N GLN A 324 13.13 -14.56 -33.33
CA GLN A 324 14.31 -15.04 -34.09
C GLN A 324 14.50 -16.56 -34.06
N ASN A 325 13.76 -17.27 -33.19
CA ASN A 325 13.83 -18.73 -33.04
C ASN A 325 12.66 -19.47 -33.73
N ILE A 326 11.83 -18.76 -34.51
CA ILE A 326 10.79 -19.26 -35.39
C ILE A 326 11.23 -19.09 -36.84
#